data_b168b8530b40d134863a51a7dde3c704
#
_entry.id   b168b8530b40d134863a51a7dde3c704
#
_cell.length_a   1.000
_cell.length_b   1.000
_cell.length_c   1.000
_cell.angle_alpha   90.00
_cell.angle_beta   90.00
_cell.angle_gamma   90.00
#
_symmetry.space_group_name_H-M   'P 1'
#
loop_
_entity.id
_entity.type
_entity.pdbx_description
1 polymer ?
#
loop_
_entity_poly.entity_id
_entity_poly.type
_entity_poly.pdbx_seq_one_letter_code
_entity_poly.pdbx_strand_id
1 'polypeptide(L)'
;MPQYNKSEIGAVAKEYGFVRDTFEKVLRLKEILRFFNEQEVLRDHLLLKGGTAINLTVFNLPRLSVDIDMDYIPNDSREDMLLARERISQIIKDYMGLEGYQLSPASRFSHSLDAFHFQYLNTGGNRDMIKIEINYSL
;
A
#
# COMPACT_ATOMS: atom_id res chain seq x y z
N MET A 1 12.07 3.52 -9.72
CA MET A 1 12.08 3.38 -8.26
C MET A 1 12.08 4.77 -7.64
N PRO A 2 11.10 5.11 -6.81
CA PRO A 2 11.09 6.40 -6.16
C PRO A 2 12.28 6.51 -5.21
N GLN A 3 12.94 7.63 -5.25
CA GLN A 3 14.05 7.91 -4.34
C GLN A 3 13.59 8.92 -3.30
N TYR A 4 13.66 8.53 -2.05
CA TYR A 4 13.33 9.40 -0.93
C TYR A 4 14.61 9.84 -0.24
N ASN A 5 14.72 11.12 0.03
CA ASN A 5 15.88 11.72 0.67
C ASN A 5 15.51 12.17 2.09
N LYS A 6 16.27 11.71 3.09
CA LYS A 6 16.04 12.04 4.49
C LYS A 6 15.99 13.54 4.75
N SER A 7 16.95 14.28 4.20
CA SER A 7 17.05 15.73 4.41
C SER A 7 15.86 16.46 3.81
N GLU A 8 15.48 16.12 2.58
CA GLU A 8 14.34 16.75 1.89
C GLU A 8 13.02 16.43 2.58
N ILE A 9 12.78 15.16 2.91
CA ILE A 9 11.56 14.73 3.61
C ILE A 9 11.51 15.37 4.98
N GLY A 10 12.61 15.38 5.73
CA GLY A 10 12.68 16.00 7.04
C GLY A 10 12.42 17.50 7.00
N ALA A 11 12.98 18.19 6.01
CA ALA A 11 12.78 19.62 5.84
C ALA A 11 11.33 19.96 5.53
N VAL A 12 10.71 19.24 4.59
CA VAL A 12 9.30 19.46 4.22
C VAL A 12 8.37 19.10 5.39
N ALA A 13 8.61 17.98 6.06
CA ALA A 13 7.82 17.58 7.21
C ALA A 13 7.89 18.63 8.32
N LYS A 14 9.07 19.16 8.61
CA LYS A 14 9.28 20.20 9.60
C LYS A 14 8.56 21.50 9.24
N GLU A 15 8.64 21.89 7.96
CA GLU A 15 7.98 23.11 7.45
C GLU A 15 6.47 23.07 7.69
N TYR A 16 5.85 21.90 7.50
CA TYR A 16 4.42 21.72 7.67
C TYR A 16 4.02 21.18 9.05
N GLY A 17 4.99 20.98 9.96
CA GLY A 17 4.71 20.50 11.32
C GLY A 17 4.38 19.01 11.40
N PHE A 18 4.85 18.20 10.46
CA PHE A 18 4.59 16.77 10.41
C PHE A 18 5.74 15.96 10.98
N VAL A 19 5.42 14.74 11.48
CA VAL A 19 6.43 13.76 11.86
C VAL A 19 7.04 13.18 10.59
N ARG A 20 8.38 13.19 10.51
CA ARG A 20 9.10 12.78 9.29
C ARG A 20 8.74 11.39 8.79
N ASP A 21 8.77 10.39 9.67
CA ASP A 21 8.53 8.99 9.26
C ASP A 21 7.07 8.79 8.82
N THR A 22 6.15 9.45 9.47
CA THR A 22 4.73 9.46 9.09
C THR A 22 4.54 10.13 7.74
N PHE A 23 5.19 11.26 7.52
CA PHE A 23 5.12 11.98 6.25
C PHE A 23 5.67 11.13 5.12
N GLU A 24 6.81 10.48 5.31
CA GLU A 24 7.38 9.56 4.32
C GLU A 24 6.41 8.43 4.00
N LYS A 25 5.79 7.83 5.02
CA LYS A 25 4.81 6.74 4.82
C LYS A 25 3.62 7.20 3.99
N VAL A 26 3.12 8.39 4.22
CA VAL A 26 2.02 8.95 3.43
C VAL A 26 2.43 9.13 1.97
N LEU A 27 3.64 9.63 1.72
CA LEU A 27 4.15 9.77 0.35
C LEU A 27 4.24 8.40 -0.34
N ARG A 28 4.72 7.38 0.37
CA ARG A 28 4.80 6.02 -0.15
C ARG A 28 3.43 5.44 -0.45
N LEU A 29 2.46 5.63 0.44
CA LEU A 29 1.07 5.20 0.24
C LEU A 29 0.47 5.88 -0.99
N LYS A 30 0.71 7.17 -1.19
CA LYS A 30 0.23 7.88 -2.38
C LYS A 30 0.78 7.28 -3.66
N GLU A 31 2.07 6.97 -3.70
CA GLU A 31 2.69 6.35 -4.88
C GLU A 31 2.11 4.97 -5.16
N ILE A 32 1.89 4.17 -4.12
CA ILE A 32 1.30 2.83 -4.27
C ILE A 32 -0.14 2.95 -4.79
N LEU A 33 -0.94 3.84 -4.22
CA LEU A 33 -2.32 4.04 -4.66
C LEU A 33 -2.38 4.55 -6.10
N ARG A 34 -1.43 5.39 -6.48
CA ARG A 34 -1.31 5.86 -7.85
C ARG A 34 -1.06 4.70 -8.81
N PHE A 35 -0.15 3.80 -8.47
CA PHE A 35 0.10 2.60 -9.25
C PHE A 35 -1.16 1.74 -9.38
N PHE A 36 -1.88 1.53 -8.27
CA PHE A 36 -3.11 0.74 -8.26
C PHE A 36 -4.17 1.35 -9.18
N ASN A 37 -4.24 2.68 -9.24
CA ASN A 37 -5.19 3.39 -10.08
C ASN A 37 -4.80 3.41 -11.57
N GLU A 38 -3.51 3.32 -11.86
CA GLU A 38 -2.99 3.36 -13.24
C GLU A 38 -2.83 1.97 -13.85
N GLN A 39 -2.58 0.96 -13.04
CA GLN A 39 -2.41 -0.41 -13.53
C GLN A 39 -3.77 -1.00 -13.89
N GLU A 40 -3.92 -1.42 -15.15
CA GLU A 40 -5.20 -1.80 -15.73
C GLU A 40 -5.90 -2.94 -14.96
N VAL A 41 -5.19 -4.01 -14.64
CA VAL A 41 -5.78 -5.16 -13.95
C VAL A 41 -6.24 -4.78 -12.55
N LEU A 42 -5.43 -4.02 -11.82
CA LEU A 42 -5.77 -3.60 -10.46
C LEU A 42 -6.93 -2.61 -10.48
N ARG A 43 -6.88 -1.64 -11.37
CA ARG A 43 -7.95 -0.63 -11.51
C ARG A 43 -9.29 -1.26 -11.83
N ASP A 44 -9.30 -2.24 -12.74
CA ASP A 44 -10.54 -2.83 -13.25
C ASP A 44 -11.15 -3.87 -12.31
N HIS A 45 -10.37 -4.42 -11.37
CA HIS A 45 -10.81 -5.51 -10.50
C HIS A 45 -10.90 -5.14 -9.02
N LEU A 46 -10.33 -4.02 -8.60
CA LEU A 46 -10.25 -3.65 -7.18
C LEU A 46 -10.92 -2.30 -6.92
N LEU A 47 -11.59 -2.21 -5.78
CA LEU A 47 -12.20 -0.98 -5.30
C LEU A 47 -11.61 -0.64 -3.93
N LEU A 48 -11.09 0.57 -3.79
CA LEU A 48 -10.51 1.05 -2.53
C LEU A 48 -11.64 1.32 -1.52
N LYS A 49 -11.55 0.71 -0.34
CA LYS A 49 -12.47 0.94 0.76
C LYS A 49 -12.20 2.27 1.43
N GLY A 50 -13.27 2.90 1.92
CA GLY A 50 -13.15 4.13 2.69
C GLY A 50 -12.71 5.34 1.89
N GLY A 51 -12.66 5.21 0.57
CA GLY A 51 -12.21 6.27 -0.31
C GLY A 51 -10.75 6.64 -0.09
N THR A 52 -10.42 7.89 -0.37
CA THR A 52 -9.06 8.41 -0.28
C THR A 52 -8.75 9.01 1.08
N ALA A 53 -9.15 8.38 2.16
CA ALA A 53 -9.19 8.99 3.48
C ALA A 53 -7.82 9.30 4.11
N ILE A 54 -6.76 9.41 3.34
CA ILE A 54 -5.52 9.99 3.83
C ILE A 54 -5.72 11.50 3.80
N ASN A 55 -6.17 12.06 4.93
CA ASN A 55 -6.35 13.49 5.06
C ASN A 55 -5.22 14.11 5.90
N LEU A 56 -5.18 15.43 5.95
CA LEU A 56 -4.11 16.13 6.63
C LEU A 56 -4.00 15.84 8.13
N THR A 57 -5.06 15.37 8.77
CA THR A 57 -5.01 15.09 10.20
C THR A 57 -4.12 13.91 10.56
N VAL A 58 -3.95 12.94 9.65
CA VAL A 58 -3.08 11.79 9.90
C VAL A 58 -1.59 12.17 9.87
N PHE A 59 -1.22 13.26 9.23
CA PHE A 59 0.18 13.71 9.17
C PHE A 59 0.76 14.09 10.54
N ASN A 60 -0.09 14.46 11.49
CA ASN A 60 0.33 14.86 12.82
C ASN A 60 0.42 13.70 13.81
N LEU A 61 0.10 12.49 13.38
CA LEU A 61 0.21 11.32 14.23
C LEU A 61 1.67 10.87 14.33
N PRO A 62 2.15 10.49 15.52
CA PRO A 62 3.51 9.95 15.64
C PRO A 62 3.68 8.61 14.92
N ARG A 63 2.57 7.95 14.66
CA ARG A 63 2.50 6.66 13.95
C ARG A 63 1.28 6.65 13.05
N LEU A 64 1.49 6.31 11.78
CA LEU A 64 0.41 6.14 10.83
C LEU A 64 0.04 4.66 10.76
N SER A 65 -1.20 4.34 11.15
CA SER A 65 -1.74 2.98 11.13
C SER A 65 -2.72 2.75 9.97
N VAL A 66 -2.71 3.61 8.97
CA VAL A 66 -3.61 3.48 7.82
C VAL A 66 -3.10 2.37 6.90
N ASP A 67 -4.00 1.44 6.58
CA ASP A 67 -3.75 0.35 5.64
C ASP A 67 -4.42 0.65 4.30
N ILE A 68 -3.96 0.00 3.25
CA ILE A 68 -4.66 0.01 1.98
C ILE A 68 -5.61 -1.19 1.99
N ASP A 69 -6.91 -0.91 2.07
CA ASP A 69 -7.97 -1.93 2.08
C ASP A 69 -8.74 -1.88 0.77
N MET A 70 -8.83 -3.01 0.09
CA MET A 70 -9.51 -3.11 -1.19
C MET A 70 -10.48 -4.28 -1.21
N ASP A 71 -11.57 -4.12 -1.96
CA ASP A 71 -12.50 -5.19 -2.28
C ASP A 71 -12.34 -5.60 -3.73
N TYR A 72 -12.36 -6.92 -3.99
CA TYR A 72 -12.47 -7.44 -5.34
C TYR A 72 -13.88 -7.17 -5.87
N ILE A 73 -13.98 -6.71 -7.11
CA ILE A 73 -15.26 -6.44 -7.76
C ILE A 73 -15.81 -7.75 -8.34
N PRO A 74 -16.92 -8.29 -7.80
CA PRO A 74 -17.40 -9.63 -8.18
C PRO A 74 -18.19 -9.59 -9.49
N ASN A 75 -17.49 -9.69 -10.59
CA ASN A 75 -18.09 -9.69 -11.94
C ASN A 75 -17.97 -11.00 -12.66
N ASP A 76 -17.32 -11.98 -12.04
CA ASP A 76 -16.82 -13.17 -12.73
C ASP A 76 -17.30 -14.45 -12.06
N SER A 77 -17.11 -15.56 -12.75
CA SER A 77 -17.19 -16.88 -12.13
C SER A 77 -16.10 -17.04 -11.06
N ARG A 78 -16.28 -18.04 -10.20
CA ARG A 78 -15.25 -18.36 -9.20
C ARG A 78 -13.90 -18.69 -9.84
N GLU A 79 -13.90 -19.40 -10.95
CA GLU A 79 -12.67 -19.76 -11.67
C GLU A 79 -11.95 -18.49 -12.18
N ASP A 80 -12.68 -17.58 -12.78
CA ASP A 80 -12.13 -16.31 -13.26
C ASP A 80 -11.60 -15.47 -12.10
N MET A 81 -12.32 -15.43 -10.99
CA MET A 81 -11.87 -14.72 -9.80
C MET A 81 -10.55 -15.30 -9.26
N LEU A 82 -10.41 -16.62 -9.23
CA LEU A 82 -9.17 -17.25 -8.76
C LEU A 82 -8.00 -16.93 -9.67
N LEU A 83 -8.21 -16.91 -10.98
CA LEU A 83 -7.17 -16.51 -11.94
C LEU A 83 -6.81 -15.04 -11.78
N ALA A 84 -7.80 -14.18 -11.63
CA ALA A 84 -7.57 -12.75 -11.41
C ALA A 84 -6.83 -12.51 -10.09
N ARG A 85 -7.19 -13.24 -9.03
CA ARG A 85 -6.54 -13.16 -7.73
C ARG A 85 -5.05 -13.47 -7.82
N GLU A 86 -4.71 -14.52 -8.53
CA GLU A 86 -3.32 -14.92 -8.73
C GLU A 86 -2.54 -13.86 -9.49
N ARG A 87 -3.14 -13.31 -10.53
CA ARG A 87 -2.54 -12.25 -11.34
C ARG A 87 -2.37 -10.96 -10.54
N ILE A 88 -3.38 -10.56 -9.79
CA ILE A 88 -3.34 -9.38 -8.91
C ILE A 88 -2.21 -9.51 -7.90
N SER A 89 -2.11 -10.68 -7.26
CA SER A 89 -1.06 -10.96 -6.28
C SER A 89 0.33 -10.80 -6.90
N GLN A 90 0.53 -11.34 -8.10
CA GLN A 90 1.83 -11.27 -8.77
C GLN A 90 2.19 -9.84 -9.16
N ILE A 91 1.22 -9.07 -9.67
CA ILE A 91 1.42 -7.67 -10.03
C ILE A 91 1.84 -6.85 -8.80
N ILE A 92 1.16 -7.04 -7.68
CA ILE A 92 1.47 -6.33 -6.44
C ILE A 92 2.88 -6.69 -5.96
N LYS A 93 3.19 -7.97 -5.91
CA LYS A 93 4.52 -8.43 -5.46
C LYS A 93 5.63 -7.90 -6.35
N ASP A 94 5.43 -7.93 -7.66
CA ASP A 94 6.44 -7.45 -8.61
C ASP A 94 6.68 -5.95 -8.47
N TYR A 95 5.60 -5.18 -8.43
CA TYR A 95 5.71 -3.73 -8.26
C TYR A 95 6.40 -3.37 -6.95
N MET A 96 5.93 -3.94 -5.84
CA MET A 96 6.48 -3.62 -4.52
C MET A 96 7.94 -4.04 -4.41
N GLY A 97 8.30 -5.18 -4.98
CA GLY A 97 9.69 -5.63 -5.02
C GLY A 97 10.59 -4.69 -5.80
N LEU A 98 10.15 -4.21 -6.94
CA LEU A 98 10.89 -3.23 -7.75
C LEU A 98 11.06 -1.90 -7.02
N GLU A 99 10.09 -1.53 -6.19
CA GLU A 99 10.13 -0.30 -5.40
C GLU A 99 10.93 -0.43 -4.09
N GLY A 100 11.53 -1.59 -3.85
CA GLY A 100 12.41 -1.82 -2.71
C GLY A 100 11.73 -2.34 -1.46
N TYR A 101 10.47 -2.74 -1.54
CA TYR A 101 9.77 -3.35 -0.42
C TYR A 101 10.00 -4.85 -0.37
N GLN A 102 10.01 -5.41 0.84
CA GLN A 102 10.15 -6.84 1.06
C GLN A 102 8.87 -7.42 1.65
N LEU A 103 8.38 -8.50 1.07
CA LEU A 103 7.21 -9.19 1.60
C LEU A 103 7.57 -9.86 2.93
N SER A 104 6.87 -9.48 3.99
CA SER A 104 7.11 -10.00 5.33
C SER A 104 6.53 -11.41 5.48
N PRO A 105 7.19 -12.30 6.27
CA PRO A 105 6.60 -13.57 6.67
C PRO A 105 5.30 -13.43 7.47
N ALA A 106 5.02 -12.24 8.01
CA ALA A 106 3.77 -11.95 8.70
C ALA A 106 2.57 -11.81 7.76
N SER A 107 2.80 -11.77 6.45
CA SER A 107 1.74 -11.75 5.45
C SER A 107 0.86 -12.99 5.58
N ARG A 108 -0.45 -12.82 5.35
CA ARG A 108 -1.41 -13.91 5.49
C ARG A 108 -2.29 -13.99 4.25
N PHE A 109 -2.39 -15.23 3.72
CA PHE A 109 -3.20 -15.52 2.55
C PHE A 109 -4.21 -16.60 2.95
N SER A 110 -5.46 -16.20 3.10
CA SER A 110 -6.53 -17.09 3.50
C SER A 110 -7.48 -17.36 2.33
N HIS A 111 -8.55 -18.13 2.61
CA HIS A 111 -9.55 -18.47 1.59
C HIS A 111 -10.13 -17.23 0.87
N SER A 112 -10.39 -16.17 1.61
CA SER A 112 -11.11 -15.00 1.10
C SER A 112 -10.36 -13.67 1.31
N LEU A 113 -9.15 -13.70 1.83
CA LEU A 113 -8.39 -12.48 2.14
C LEU A 113 -6.92 -12.66 1.81
N ASP A 114 -6.37 -11.72 1.07
CA ASP A 114 -4.93 -11.56 0.93
C ASP A 114 -4.48 -10.36 1.74
N ALA A 115 -3.65 -10.58 2.74
CA ALA A 115 -3.06 -9.54 3.58
C ALA A 115 -1.55 -9.51 3.35
N PHE A 116 -1.12 -8.58 2.53
CA PHE A 116 0.30 -8.36 2.24
C PHE A 116 0.88 -7.41 3.26
N HIS A 117 1.96 -7.82 3.94
CA HIS A 117 2.75 -6.95 4.81
C HIS A 117 4.09 -6.71 4.13
N PHE A 118 4.33 -5.49 3.68
CA PHE A 118 5.56 -5.10 3.02
C PHE A 118 6.41 -4.25 3.95
N GLN A 119 7.65 -4.68 4.15
CA GLN A 119 8.62 -3.99 4.99
C GLN A 119 9.52 -3.09 4.16
N TYR A 120 9.93 -1.99 4.74
CA TYR A 120 10.92 -1.10 4.12
C TYR A 120 11.74 -0.41 5.21
N LEU A 121 12.92 0.05 4.81
CA LEU A 121 13.76 0.89 5.66
C LEU A 121 13.47 2.34 5.27
N ASN A 122 12.96 3.13 6.21
CA ASN A 122 12.67 4.53 5.90
C ASN A 122 13.96 5.37 5.87
N THR A 123 13.85 6.61 5.41
CA THR A 123 15.01 7.50 5.29
C THR A 123 15.60 7.88 6.64
N GLY A 124 14.83 7.75 7.70
CA GLY A 124 15.31 7.96 9.08
C GLY A 124 16.10 6.81 9.63
N GLY A 125 16.23 5.69 8.90
CA GLY A 125 16.96 4.52 9.35
C GLY A 125 16.11 3.54 10.17
N ASN A 126 14.81 3.72 10.23
CA ASN A 126 13.90 2.85 10.96
C ASN A 126 13.17 1.89 10.02
N ARG A 127 12.87 0.70 10.52
CA ARG A 127 12.01 -0.22 9.80
C ARG A 127 10.57 0.19 9.96
N ASP A 128 9.82 0.12 8.86
CA ASP A 128 8.40 0.40 8.84
C ASP A 128 7.70 -0.59 7.91
N MET A 129 6.39 -0.58 7.91
CA MET A 129 5.59 -1.55 7.19
C MET A 129 4.39 -0.87 6.52
N ILE A 130 4.06 -1.37 5.33
CA ILE A 130 2.83 -1.02 4.63
C ILE A 130 2.02 -2.29 4.48
N LYS A 131 0.76 -2.25 4.89
CA LYS A 131 -0.16 -3.36 4.80
C LYS A 131 -1.17 -3.11 3.67
N ILE A 132 -1.31 -4.11 2.81
CA ILE A 132 -2.29 -4.09 1.71
C ILE A 132 -3.20 -5.29 1.90
N GLU A 133 -4.49 -5.05 2.09
CA GLU A 133 -5.48 -6.11 2.22
C GLU A 133 -6.43 -6.11 1.04
N ILE A 134 -6.68 -7.29 0.48
CA ILE A 134 -7.66 -7.46 -0.59
C ILE A 134 -8.67 -8.51 -0.15
N ASN A 135 -9.93 -8.10 -0.09
CA ASN A 135 -11.04 -8.96 0.31
C ASN A 135 -11.69 -9.58 -0.91
N TYR A 136 -11.73 -10.91 -0.93
CA TYR A 136 -12.35 -11.71 -1.99
C TYR A 136 -13.64 -12.41 -1.55
N SER A 137 -14.15 -12.10 -0.35
CA SER A 137 -15.29 -12.80 0.25
C SER A 137 -16.65 -12.23 -0.16
N LEU A 138 -16.72 -11.50 -1.19
CA LEU A 138 -17.93 -10.77 -1.65
C LEU A 138 -19.04 -11.66 -2.16
#